data_b9b0cd3a1610f98acbf36145dab0d7c6
#
_entry.id   b9b0cd3a1610f98acbf36145dab0d7c6
#
_cell.length_a   1.000
_cell.length_b   1.000
_cell.length_c   1.000
_cell.angle_alpha   90.00
_cell.angle_beta   90.00
_cell.angle_gamma   90.00
#
_symmetry.space_group_name_H-M   'P 1'
#
loop_
_entity.id
_entity.type
_entity.pdbx_description
1 polymer ?
#
loop_
_entity_poly.entity_id
_entity_poly.type
_entity_poly.pdbx_seq_one_letter_code
_entity_poly.pdbx_strand_id
1 'polypeptide(L)'
;MANNDNPHLACPYVDCGSSDAFNWNDDGFGHCHSCSRAYPSKDMPEVYDWVKAEYPLKERRNPMEIPIVSQTYEGIRGLDADVAELYGIALQLGDNSRPVRYAYKYPHTVKYRLVDDKSKSWTKDRGMGMNHLFGPEFNAGTSQRIYLTEGEFDAASLYQILGKTFPVKSLPSASIGEKFIAHNRLYLSSFKEIIYAGELDHAGRRAADKLYQAFPDKFWYVPMSKHKDANDFLQAGDGKDLMWAAKKPMRYSPENFFCSRDDFSNALRGENPYEYVPTGHSGLDEKIRGMVKGGLTFIKAPRGTGKTEVIRYFETGLLQNEGVKIALLHMEEMKSTTLRAMATYELGSNVRTHEDAERNGFTFDQVDEAANKIADSENNRTIIFEMQSHDDPLDLLEYTRTAVTSFGANYIFVDHVQRLAYLSNSGVDGATSTLTTLGSRMAQLAKELNIGVVFISQVNDDGRTKYAASLEEEAIICIKIERDTESEDEILQNTTDFIVDKNRPFSKLGRAGSVYYDPVTTILSEEIPYERSEIAA
;
A
#
# COMPACT_ATOMS: atom_id res chain seq x y z
N MET A 1 -4.17 19.78 -8.31
CA MET A 1 -2.99 20.52 -7.85
C MET A 1 -3.50 21.51 -6.82
N ALA A 2 -3.34 21.20 -5.55
CA ALA A 2 -3.73 22.13 -4.48
C ALA A 2 -2.67 23.23 -4.44
N ASN A 3 -3.10 24.48 -4.63
CA ASN A 3 -2.27 25.65 -4.35
C ASN A 3 -1.99 25.66 -2.83
N ASN A 4 -0.79 25.25 -2.47
CA ASN A 4 -0.28 25.39 -1.11
C ASN A 4 0.27 26.81 -0.93
N ASP A 5 -0.62 27.79 -0.84
CA ASP A 5 -0.27 29.18 -0.53
C ASP A 5 -0.30 29.47 0.99
N ASN A 6 -0.29 28.44 1.84
CA ASN A 6 -0.18 28.64 3.28
C ASN A 6 1.29 28.83 3.67
N PRO A 7 1.67 29.98 4.22
CA PRO A 7 3.05 30.21 4.62
C PRO A 7 3.47 29.23 5.73
N HIS A 8 4.62 28.61 5.55
CA HIS A 8 5.29 27.86 6.59
C HIS A 8 5.90 28.87 7.58
N LEU A 9 5.39 28.90 8.80
CA LEU A 9 5.75 29.88 9.83
C LEU A 9 6.54 29.23 10.95
N ALA A 10 7.27 30.04 11.69
CA ALA A 10 7.88 29.63 12.95
C ALA A 10 6.78 29.23 13.96
N CYS A 11 7.05 28.17 14.72
CA CYS A 11 6.11 27.74 15.74
C CYS A 11 5.97 28.82 16.83
N PRO A 12 4.74 29.23 17.19
CA PRO A 12 4.54 30.23 18.24
C PRO A 12 4.88 29.71 19.65
N TYR A 13 5.07 28.40 19.82
CA TYR A 13 5.49 27.81 21.08
C TYR A 13 7.02 27.84 21.18
N VAL A 14 7.54 28.63 22.12
CA VAL A 14 8.97 28.89 22.30
C VAL A 14 9.77 27.62 22.57
N ASP A 15 9.17 26.64 23.20
CA ASP A 15 9.77 25.36 23.52
C ASP A 15 9.84 24.39 22.32
N CYS A 16 9.19 24.71 21.21
CA CYS A 16 9.23 23.90 19.99
C CYS A 16 10.47 24.21 19.14
N GLY A 17 10.87 25.48 19.05
CA GLY A 17 12.06 25.92 18.31
C GLY A 17 12.00 25.73 16.79
N SER A 18 10.90 25.27 16.21
CA SER A 18 10.77 25.10 14.77
C SER A 18 10.54 26.44 14.07
N SER A 19 11.30 26.68 12.99
CA SER A 19 11.26 27.94 12.23
C SER A 19 10.20 27.95 11.11
N ASP A 20 9.65 26.76 10.72
CA ASP A 20 8.85 26.60 9.50
C ASP A 20 7.74 25.54 9.58
N ALA A 21 7.57 24.88 10.71
CA ALA A 21 6.60 23.78 10.84
C ALA A 21 5.19 24.20 11.25
N PHE A 22 4.93 25.51 11.39
CA PHE A 22 3.62 26.01 11.78
C PHE A 22 2.81 26.46 10.56
N ASN A 23 1.70 25.77 10.33
CA ASN A 23 0.74 26.14 9.28
C ASN A 23 -0.39 26.96 9.87
N TRP A 24 -0.68 28.08 9.21
CA TRP A 24 -1.82 28.95 9.53
C TRP A 24 -2.88 28.84 8.45
N ASN A 25 -4.12 28.53 8.85
CA ASN A 25 -5.24 28.37 7.95
C ASN A 25 -6.07 29.66 7.88
N ASP A 26 -6.73 29.90 6.74
CA ASP A 26 -7.65 31.02 6.52
C ASP A 26 -8.82 31.07 7.52
N ASP A 27 -9.05 29.99 8.27
CA ASP A 27 -10.06 29.86 9.33
C ASP A 27 -9.64 30.50 10.66
N GLY A 28 -8.40 30.98 10.76
CA GLY A 28 -7.87 31.50 12.00
C GLY A 28 -7.38 30.42 12.98
N PHE A 29 -7.10 29.23 12.47
CA PHE A 29 -6.51 28.13 13.24
C PHE A 29 -5.11 27.81 12.70
N GLY A 30 -4.19 27.53 13.60
CA GLY A 30 -2.86 27.08 13.27
C GLY A 30 -2.56 25.70 13.84
N HIS A 31 -1.64 24.98 13.21
CA HIS A 31 -1.15 23.70 13.69
C HIS A 31 0.35 23.59 13.40
N CYS A 32 1.11 23.21 14.41
CA CYS A 32 2.53 22.93 14.25
C CYS A 32 2.76 21.44 14.01
N HIS A 33 3.36 21.11 12.87
CA HIS A 33 3.68 19.72 12.51
C HIS A 33 4.87 19.15 13.29
N SER A 34 5.69 20.01 13.89
CA SER A 34 6.83 19.58 14.70
C SER A 34 6.44 19.18 16.14
N CYS A 35 5.60 19.99 16.82
CA CYS A 35 5.19 19.70 18.19
C CYS A 35 3.72 19.26 18.32
N SER A 36 2.99 19.12 17.20
CA SER A 36 1.58 18.70 17.12
C SER A 36 0.58 19.56 17.91
N ARG A 37 0.96 20.77 18.28
CA ARG A 37 0.07 21.69 19.01
C ARG A 37 -0.76 22.53 18.06
N ALA A 38 -2.04 22.70 18.41
CA ALA A 38 -2.97 23.55 17.68
C ALA A 38 -3.04 24.96 18.29
N TYR A 39 -3.34 25.95 17.46
CA TYR A 39 -3.49 27.33 17.84
C TYR A 39 -4.81 27.91 17.27
N PRO A 40 -5.63 28.74 17.96
CA PRO A 40 -5.36 29.25 19.31
C PRO A 40 -5.52 28.19 20.41
N SER A 41 -4.63 28.23 21.40
CA SER A 41 -4.79 27.48 22.62
C SER A 41 -5.10 28.40 23.79
N LYS A 42 -5.68 27.86 24.86
CA LYS A 42 -5.99 28.63 26.07
C LYS A 42 -4.75 29.21 26.75
N ASP A 43 -3.59 28.66 26.40
CA ASP A 43 -2.31 28.97 27.07
C ASP A 43 -1.51 30.09 26.37
N MET A 44 -1.90 30.57 25.19
CA MET A 44 -1.18 31.62 24.46
C MET A 44 -2.07 32.58 23.65
N PRO A 45 -2.91 33.39 24.28
CA PRO A 45 -3.79 34.33 23.59
C PRO A 45 -3.03 35.49 22.89
N GLU A 46 -1.85 35.89 23.36
CA GLU A 46 -1.11 37.06 22.90
C GLU A 46 -0.48 36.91 21.51
N VAL A 47 -0.12 35.68 21.09
CA VAL A 47 0.46 35.41 19.76
C VAL A 47 -0.60 35.57 18.65
N TYR A 48 -1.86 35.46 18.99
CA TYR A 48 -2.99 35.56 18.05
C TYR A 48 -3.09 36.91 17.34
N ASP A 49 -2.85 37.99 18.06
CA ASP A 49 -2.94 39.34 17.50
C ASP A 49 -1.81 39.65 16.53
N TRP A 50 -0.60 39.12 16.80
CA TRP A 50 0.54 39.27 15.91
C TRP A 50 0.32 38.48 14.59
N VAL A 51 -0.10 37.22 14.65
CA VAL A 51 -0.37 36.41 13.44
C VAL A 51 -1.50 37.02 12.61
N LYS A 52 -2.54 37.56 13.24
CA LYS A 52 -3.61 38.29 12.54
C LYS A 52 -3.15 39.58 11.86
N ALA A 53 -2.22 40.30 12.46
CA ALA A 53 -1.70 41.56 11.92
C ALA A 53 -0.81 41.31 10.69
N GLU A 54 -0.02 40.23 10.70
CA GLU A 54 0.93 39.91 9.63
C GLU A 54 0.27 39.09 8.50
N TYR A 55 -0.71 38.25 8.85
CA TYR A 55 -1.48 37.41 7.93
C TYR A 55 -2.98 37.67 8.13
N PRO A 56 -3.50 38.79 7.65
CA PRO A 56 -4.93 39.10 7.80
C PRO A 56 -5.75 38.01 7.13
N LEU A 57 -6.72 37.48 7.89
CA LEU A 57 -7.67 36.51 7.36
C LEU A 57 -8.30 37.09 6.10
N LYS A 58 -8.19 36.38 4.97
CA LYS A 58 -8.98 36.73 3.79
C LYS A 58 -10.43 36.72 4.24
N GLU A 59 -11.12 37.85 4.09
CA GLU A 59 -12.56 37.90 4.33
C GLU A 59 -13.20 36.77 3.53
N ARG A 60 -13.55 35.69 4.21
CA ARG A 60 -14.39 34.67 3.61
C ARG A 60 -15.70 35.35 3.28
N ARG A 61 -16.01 35.53 2.00
CA ARG A 61 -17.39 35.77 1.61
C ARG A 61 -18.21 34.65 2.22
N ASN A 62 -18.97 34.99 3.26
CA ASN A 62 -19.83 34.03 3.93
C ASN A 62 -20.76 33.42 2.85
N PRO A 63 -20.70 32.12 2.55
CA PRO A 63 -21.59 31.56 1.54
C PRO A 63 -23.07 31.77 1.86
N MET A 64 -23.41 32.13 3.10
CA MET A 64 -24.75 32.53 3.51
C MET A 64 -25.15 33.94 3.05
N GLU A 65 -24.21 34.81 2.63
CA GLU A 65 -24.48 36.17 2.15
C GLU A 65 -24.82 36.24 0.65
N ILE A 66 -24.80 35.09 -0.05
CA ILE A 66 -25.26 35.06 -1.45
C ILE A 66 -26.78 35.32 -1.44
N PRO A 67 -27.26 36.40 -2.08
CA PRO A 67 -28.68 36.71 -2.13
C PRO A 67 -29.44 35.56 -2.80
N ILE A 68 -30.43 35.01 -2.11
CA ILE A 68 -31.31 33.97 -2.63
C ILE A 68 -32.64 34.60 -2.96
N VAL A 69 -32.95 34.68 -4.23
CA VAL A 69 -34.18 35.32 -4.73
C VAL A 69 -35.33 34.33 -4.82
N SER A 70 -35.01 33.07 -5.17
CA SER A 70 -36.04 32.06 -5.33
C SER A 70 -35.47 30.66 -5.08
N GLN A 71 -36.39 29.69 -4.97
CA GLN A 71 -36.04 28.26 -4.96
C GLN A 71 -36.95 27.49 -5.92
N THR A 72 -36.45 26.40 -6.46
CA THR A 72 -37.22 25.48 -7.31
C THR A 72 -37.00 24.06 -6.93
N TYR A 73 -37.98 23.20 -7.20
CA TYR A 73 -37.92 21.75 -7.09
C TYR A 73 -37.91 21.10 -8.48
N GLU A 74 -38.15 21.86 -9.54
CA GLU A 74 -38.20 21.36 -10.91
C GLU A 74 -36.80 21.29 -11.54
N GLY A 75 -36.58 20.29 -12.34
CA GLY A 75 -35.34 20.15 -13.12
C GLY A 75 -34.07 19.89 -12.32
N ILE A 76 -34.19 19.47 -11.07
CA ILE A 76 -33.04 19.18 -10.20
C ILE A 76 -32.50 17.77 -10.52
N ARG A 77 -31.46 17.68 -11.35
CA ARG A 77 -30.71 16.45 -11.63
C ARG A 77 -31.59 15.22 -11.93
N GLY A 78 -32.69 15.41 -12.70
CA GLY A 78 -33.59 14.34 -13.12
C GLY A 78 -34.62 13.91 -12.05
N LEU A 79 -34.68 14.60 -10.92
CA LEU A 79 -35.69 14.32 -9.90
C LEU A 79 -37.05 14.88 -10.31
N ASP A 80 -38.12 14.13 -10.05
CA ASP A 80 -39.49 14.61 -10.08
C ASP A 80 -39.68 15.68 -9.01
N ALA A 81 -40.48 16.72 -9.28
CA ALA A 81 -40.68 17.83 -8.35
C ALA A 81 -41.26 17.39 -7.00
N ASP A 82 -42.21 16.44 -7.00
CA ASP A 82 -42.78 15.87 -5.78
C ASP A 82 -41.77 15.09 -4.95
N VAL A 83 -40.81 14.41 -5.57
CA VAL A 83 -39.72 13.70 -4.88
C VAL A 83 -38.73 14.69 -4.29
N ALA A 84 -38.34 15.72 -5.04
CA ALA A 84 -37.45 16.76 -4.55
C ALA A 84 -38.08 17.50 -3.34
N GLU A 85 -39.36 17.82 -3.41
CA GLU A 85 -40.11 18.43 -2.31
C GLU A 85 -40.22 17.52 -1.10
N LEU A 86 -40.57 16.23 -1.29
CA LEU A 86 -40.66 15.23 -0.22
C LEU A 86 -39.33 15.10 0.54
N TYR A 87 -38.21 15.10 -0.17
CA TYR A 87 -36.88 15.00 0.42
C TYR A 87 -36.35 16.36 0.94
N GLY A 88 -37.07 17.45 0.65
CA GLY A 88 -36.61 18.78 1.01
C GLY A 88 -35.30 19.19 0.32
N ILE A 89 -35.15 18.77 -0.94
CA ILE A 89 -34.03 19.15 -1.81
C ILE A 89 -34.47 20.30 -2.69
N ALA A 90 -33.89 21.50 -2.46
CA ALA A 90 -34.19 22.70 -3.25
C ALA A 90 -32.93 23.19 -3.99
N LEU A 91 -33.16 23.70 -5.20
CA LEU A 91 -32.17 24.49 -5.92
C LEU A 91 -32.44 25.97 -5.63
N GLN A 92 -31.45 26.65 -5.05
CA GLN A 92 -31.52 28.06 -4.71
C GLN A 92 -30.87 28.90 -5.81
N LEU A 93 -31.61 29.92 -6.27
CA LEU A 93 -31.24 30.78 -7.38
C LEU A 93 -30.82 32.15 -6.85
N GLY A 94 -29.78 32.72 -7.47
CA GLY A 94 -29.33 34.09 -7.21
C GLY A 94 -30.14 35.15 -7.99
N ASP A 95 -29.72 36.40 -7.89
CA ASP A 95 -30.41 37.58 -8.46
C ASP A 95 -30.68 37.51 -9.97
N ASN A 96 -29.86 36.77 -10.72
CA ASN A 96 -29.99 36.61 -12.17
C ASN A 96 -30.62 35.26 -12.55
N SER A 97 -31.34 34.63 -11.65
CA SER A 97 -31.96 33.29 -11.81
C SER A 97 -30.95 32.19 -12.08
N ARG A 98 -29.66 32.42 -11.82
CA ARG A 98 -28.65 31.34 -11.96
C ARG A 98 -28.65 30.45 -10.73
N PRO A 99 -28.50 29.11 -10.94
CA PRO A 99 -28.30 28.17 -9.84
C PRO A 99 -27.05 28.54 -9.01
N VAL A 100 -27.21 28.64 -7.69
CA VAL A 100 -26.12 29.02 -6.78
C VAL A 100 -25.75 27.85 -5.88
N ARG A 101 -26.75 27.27 -5.23
CA ARG A 101 -26.51 26.14 -4.31
C ARG A 101 -27.72 25.24 -4.18
N TYR A 102 -27.47 24.00 -3.80
CA TYR A 102 -28.47 23.08 -3.31
C TYR A 102 -28.67 23.26 -1.81
N ALA A 103 -29.91 23.09 -1.36
CA ALA A 103 -30.28 23.05 0.04
C ALA A 103 -30.94 21.71 0.35
N TYR A 104 -30.46 21.04 1.39
CA TYR A 104 -30.95 19.75 1.87
C TYR A 104 -31.51 19.91 3.28
N LYS A 105 -32.80 19.62 3.46
CA LYS A 105 -33.47 19.81 4.74
C LYS A 105 -33.27 18.58 5.63
N TYR A 106 -32.53 18.76 6.71
CA TYR A 106 -32.41 17.78 7.80
C TYR A 106 -33.38 18.11 8.93
N PRO A 107 -33.64 17.18 9.87
CA PRO A 107 -34.60 17.41 10.97
C PRO A 107 -34.34 18.67 11.78
N HIS A 108 -33.08 19.05 11.99
CA HIS A 108 -32.71 20.18 12.86
C HIS A 108 -31.82 21.22 12.17
N THR A 109 -31.47 21.05 10.88
CA THR A 109 -30.62 21.98 10.15
C THR A 109 -30.86 21.91 8.64
N VAL A 110 -30.24 22.80 7.90
CA VAL A 110 -30.16 22.74 6.44
C VAL A 110 -28.69 22.60 6.05
N LYS A 111 -28.37 21.60 5.25
CA LYS A 111 -27.07 21.45 4.61
C LYS A 111 -27.12 22.14 3.25
N TYR A 112 -26.09 22.93 2.96
CA TYR A 112 -25.93 23.59 1.67
C TYR A 112 -24.72 23.01 0.93
N ARG A 113 -24.80 22.99 -0.40
CA ARG A 113 -23.69 22.63 -1.28
C ARG A 113 -23.70 23.51 -2.53
N LEU A 114 -22.56 24.09 -2.90
CA LEU A 114 -22.46 24.88 -4.12
C LEU A 114 -22.72 24.02 -5.36
N VAL A 115 -23.34 24.60 -6.38
CA VAL A 115 -23.59 23.92 -7.66
C VAL A 115 -22.28 23.70 -8.40
N ASP A 116 -21.41 24.72 -8.43
CA ASP A 116 -20.17 24.71 -9.22
C ASP A 116 -18.99 24.05 -8.49
N ASP A 117 -19.10 23.82 -7.17
CA ASP A 117 -18.01 23.25 -6.37
C ASP A 117 -18.56 22.26 -5.34
N LYS A 118 -18.50 20.97 -5.70
CA LYS A 118 -19.00 19.88 -4.86
C LYS A 118 -18.26 19.75 -3.53
N SER A 119 -17.02 20.25 -3.43
CA SER A 119 -16.20 20.17 -2.21
C SER A 119 -16.68 21.16 -1.13
N LYS A 120 -17.38 22.20 -1.53
CA LYS A 120 -17.88 23.24 -0.61
C LYS A 120 -19.30 22.94 -0.15
N SER A 121 -19.38 22.33 1.03
CA SER A 121 -20.63 22.08 1.73
C SER A 121 -20.54 22.54 3.19
N TRP A 122 -21.65 23.02 3.75
CA TRP A 122 -21.74 23.46 5.15
C TRP A 122 -23.16 23.31 5.68
N THR A 123 -23.33 23.29 6.99
CA THR A 123 -24.64 23.30 7.64
C THR A 123 -24.94 24.71 8.19
N LYS A 124 -26.23 25.08 8.22
CA LYS A 124 -26.68 26.34 8.79
C LYS A 124 -26.25 26.49 10.27
N ASP A 125 -26.42 25.42 11.02
CA ASP A 125 -26.06 25.34 12.44
C ASP A 125 -24.84 24.41 12.57
N ARG A 126 -23.68 24.98 12.83
CA ARG A 126 -22.38 24.26 12.84
C ARG A 126 -22.46 22.93 13.62
N GLY A 127 -22.40 21.82 12.87
CA GLY A 127 -22.32 20.47 13.43
C GLY A 127 -23.62 19.84 13.92
N MET A 128 -24.74 20.57 13.95
CA MET A 128 -26.06 19.98 14.24
C MET A 128 -26.59 19.22 13.04
N GLY A 129 -27.04 17.98 13.25
CA GLY A 129 -27.64 17.15 12.19
C GLY A 129 -26.74 16.08 11.59
N MET A 130 -25.42 16.10 11.83
CA MET A 130 -24.49 15.10 11.28
C MET A 130 -24.68 13.68 11.82
N ASN A 131 -25.53 13.48 12.83
CA ASN A 131 -25.91 12.16 13.34
C ASN A 131 -27.25 11.68 12.80
N HIS A 132 -27.95 12.46 11.98
CA HIS A 132 -29.25 12.09 11.43
C HIS A 132 -29.12 11.56 9.99
N LEU A 133 -29.90 10.53 9.69
CA LEU A 133 -30.13 10.13 8.31
C LEU A 133 -30.90 11.23 7.55
N PHE A 134 -30.51 11.51 6.33
CA PHE A 134 -31.24 12.42 5.45
C PHE A 134 -32.42 11.72 4.81
N GLY A 135 -33.50 12.46 4.60
CA GLY A 135 -34.72 12.03 3.92
C GLY A 135 -35.94 12.02 4.83
N PRO A 136 -37.13 11.77 4.25
CA PRO A 136 -38.39 11.79 4.97
C PRO A 136 -38.47 10.70 6.04
N GLU A 137 -39.34 10.89 7.02
CA GLU A 137 -39.62 9.88 8.03
C GLU A 137 -40.43 8.73 7.42
N PHE A 138 -39.92 7.52 7.54
CA PHE A 138 -40.57 6.30 7.11
C PHE A 138 -40.87 5.41 8.32
N ASN A 139 -42.07 4.89 8.40
CA ASN A 139 -42.44 3.92 9.44
C ASN A 139 -42.01 2.51 9.03
N ALA A 140 -41.27 1.82 9.88
CA ALA A 140 -40.87 0.43 9.65
C ALA A 140 -42.05 -0.55 9.49
N GLY A 141 -43.24 -0.21 9.98
CA GLY A 141 -44.45 -0.99 9.76
C GLY A 141 -44.93 -1.07 8.32
N THR A 142 -44.50 -0.16 7.44
CA THR A 142 -44.89 -0.10 6.02
C THR A 142 -43.92 -0.85 5.09
N SER A 143 -42.71 -1.13 5.53
CA SER A 143 -41.70 -1.88 4.77
C SER A 143 -40.77 -2.66 5.67
N GLN A 144 -40.37 -3.85 5.23
CA GLN A 144 -39.36 -4.65 5.93
C GLN A 144 -37.93 -4.23 5.56
N ARG A 145 -37.77 -3.43 4.48
CA ARG A 145 -36.49 -3.02 3.90
C ARG A 145 -36.31 -1.51 4.03
N ILE A 146 -35.10 -1.08 4.31
CA ILE A 146 -34.64 0.30 4.14
C ILE A 146 -33.39 0.32 3.28
N TYR A 147 -33.31 1.27 2.37
CA TYR A 147 -32.13 1.53 1.57
C TYR A 147 -31.36 2.73 2.12
N LEU A 148 -30.04 2.60 2.17
CA LEU A 148 -29.13 3.66 2.61
C LEU A 148 -28.17 4.01 1.47
N THR A 149 -28.07 5.29 1.12
CA THR A 149 -27.14 5.82 0.12
C THR A 149 -26.10 6.72 0.77
N GLU A 150 -25.06 7.11 0.02
CA GLU A 150 -24.04 8.05 0.53
C GLU A 150 -24.46 9.51 0.40
N GLY A 151 -25.15 9.84 -0.69
CA GLY A 151 -25.51 11.21 -1.03
C GLY A 151 -27.00 11.50 -0.96
N GLU A 152 -27.34 12.74 -0.70
CA GLU A 152 -28.73 13.21 -0.59
C GLU A 152 -29.49 13.05 -1.91
N PHE A 153 -28.81 13.34 -3.04
CA PHE A 153 -29.40 13.13 -4.36
C PHE A 153 -29.64 11.65 -4.66
N ASP A 154 -28.71 10.79 -4.19
CA ASP A 154 -28.81 9.36 -4.44
C ASP A 154 -30.00 8.75 -3.72
N ALA A 155 -30.29 9.24 -2.50
CA ALA A 155 -31.48 8.80 -1.75
C ALA A 155 -32.78 9.13 -2.49
N ALA A 156 -32.92 10.37 -2.95
CA ALA A 156 -34.09 10.81 -3.67
C ALA A 156 -34.23 10.09 -5.04
N SER A 157 -33.09 9.92 -5.75
CA SER A 157 -33.04 9.21 -7.04
C SER A 157 -33.41 7.75 -6.90
N LEU A 158 -32.84 7.05 -5.92
CA LEU A 158 -33.18 5.66 -5.67
C LEU A 158 -34.64 5.47 -5.26
N TYR A 159 -35.18 6.39 -4.44
CA TYR A 159 -36.58 6.38 -4.09
C TYR A 159 -37.49 6.51 -5.32
N GLN A 160 -37.16 7.43 -6.23
CA GLN A 160 -37.88 7.61 -7.51
C GLN A 160 -37.76 6.35 -8.39
N ILE A 161 -36.56 5.82 -8.55
CA ILE A 161 -36.28 4.59 -9.34
C ILE A 161 -37.05 3.39 -8.80
N LEU A 162 -37.16 3.25 -7.47
CA LEU A 162 -37.92 2.18 -6.82
C LEU A 162 -39.43 2.39 -6.84
N GLY A 163 -39.94 3.37 -7.60
CA GLY A 163 -41.36 3.65 -7.76
C GLY A 163 -41.99 4.24 -6.51
N LYS A 164 -41.22 4.99 -5.69
CA LYS A 164 -41.69 5.70 -4.50
C LYS A 164 -42.31 4.79 -3.44
N THR A 165 -41.84 3.52 -3.39
CA THR A 165 -42.49 2.48 -2.57
C THR A 165 -41.68 2.12 -1.33
N PHE A 166 -40.34 2.13 -1.42
CA PHE A 166 -39.47 1.70 -0.33
C PHE A 166 -38.86 2.87 0.43
N PRO A 167 -38.66 2.74 1.76
CA PRO A 167 -37.86 3.67 2.52
C PRO A 167 -36.44 3.79 1.98
N VAL A 168 -36.01 5.01 1.62
CA VAL A 168 -34.66 5.32 1.21
C VAL A 168 -34.17 6.53 1.99
N LYS A 169 -33.03 6.43 2.63
CA LYS A 169 -32.38 7.54 3.33
C LYS A 169 -30.90 7.63 2.95
N SER A 170 -30.29 8.76 3.15
CA SER A 170 -28.86 8.94 2.92
C SER A 170 -28.11 9.10 4.23
N LEU A 171 -26.86 8.63 4.22
CA LEU A 171 -25.87 8.97 5.24
C LEU A 171 -25.58 10.48 5.16
N PRO A 172 -25.26 11.17 6.27
CA PRO A 172 -24.92 12.60 6.25
C PRO A 172 -23.56 12.86 5.60
N SER A 173 -22.68 11.86 5.58
CA SER A 173 -21.37 11.83 4.92
C SER A 173 -20.88 10.38 4.83
N ALA A 174 -19.90 10.12 3.96
CA ALA A 174 -19.20 8.82 3.89
C ALA A 174 -18.44 8.49 5.20
N SER A 175 -18.17 9.47 6.05
CA SER A 175 -17.50 9.27 7.34
C SER A 175 -18.51 9.25 8.49
N ILE A 176 -19.05 8.07 8.80
CA ILE A 176 -19.93 7.84 9.95
C ILE A 176 -19.13 7.34 11.16
N GLY A 177 -19.53 7.76 12.38
CA GLY A 177 -18.89 7.38 13.63
C GLY A 177 -19.85 6.61 14.56
N GLU A 178 -19.36 6.21 15.74
CA GLU A 178 -20.16 5.50 16.75
C GLU A 178 -21.38 6.31 17.20
N LYS A 179 -21.26 7.63 17.32
CA LYS A 179 -22.37 8.51 17.68
C LYS A 179 -23.52 8.44 16.67
N PHE A 180 -23.19 8.36 15.36
CA PHE A 180 -24.18 8.18 14.30
C PHE A 180 -24.88 6.83 14.43
N ILE A 181 -24.11 5.76 14.62
CA ILE A 181 -24.66 4.40 14.81
C ILE A 181 -25.57 4.34 16.04
N ALA A 182 -25.11 4.87 17.17
CA ALA A 182 -25.90 4.88 18.41
C ALA A 182 -27.21 5.65 18.24
N HIS A 183 -27.18 6.83 17.58
CA HIS A 183 -28.35 7.65 17.34
C HIS A 183 -29.41 6.97 16.46
N ASN A 184 -28.96 6.26 15.41
CA ASN A 184 -29.87 5.64 14.44
C ASN A 184 -30.19 4.17 14.74
N ARG A 185 -29.60 3.58 15.81
CA ARG A 185 -29.67 2.14 16.09
C ARG A 185 -31.11 1.64 16.21
N LEU A 186 -31.95 2.29 17.01
CA LEU A 186 -33.34 1.87 17.21
C LEU A 186 -34.14 1.94 15.91
N TYR A 187 -34.00 3.02 15.17
CA TYR A 187 -34.69 3.20 13.90
C TYR A 187 -34.28 2.14 12.88
N LEU A 188 -32.98 1.95 12.65
CA LEU A 188 -32.47 0.96 11.69
C LEU A 188 -32.77 -0.47 12.14
N SER A 189 -32.75 -0.76 13.44
CA SER A 189 -33.10 -2.08 13.98
C SER A 189 -34.55 -2.47 13.75
N SER A 190 -35.45 -1.51 13.54
CA SER A 190 -36.86 -1.74 13.26
C SER A 190 -37.13 -2.37 11.89
N PHE A 191 -36.16 -2.29 10.95
CA PHE A 191 -36.23 -2.96 9.64
C PHE A 191 -35.62 -4.37 9.70
N LYS A 192 -36.10 -5.28 8.87
CA LYS A 192 -35.52 -6.62 8.72
C LYS A 192 -34.26 -6.61 7.87
N GLU A 193 -34.22 -5.76 6.85
CA GLU A 193 -33.08 -5.64 5.93
C GLU A 193 -32.68 -4.17 5.81
N ILE A 194 -31.40 -3.94 5.99
CA ILE A 194 -30.73 -2.64 5.77
C ILE A 194 -29.86 -2.82 4.53
N ILE A 195 -30.21 -2.15 3.45
CA ILE A 195 -29.59 -2.34 2.13
C ILE A 195 -28.78 -1.11 1.77
N TYR A 196 -27.47 -1.26 1.70
CA TYR A 196 -26.58 -0.17 1.31
C TYR A 196 -26.49 -0.07 -0.21
N ALA A 197 -26.82 1.11 -0.73
CA ALA A 197 -26.76 1.44 -2.15
C ALA A 197 -25.82 2.64 -2.36
N GLY A 198 -24.56 2.47 -1.97
CA GLY A 198 -23.46 3.40 -2.14
C GLY A 198 -22.30 2.77 -2.88
N GLU A 199 -21.31 3.58 -3.27
CA GLU A 199 -20.08 3.10 -3.87
C GLU A 199 -19.31 2.22 -2.88
N LEU A 200 -18.63 1.18 -3.36
CA LEU A 200 -17.71 0.38 -2.56
C LEU A 200 -16.26 0.79 -2.83
N ASP A 201 -16.02 2.09 -2.99
CA ASP A 201 -14.69 2.67 -2.92
C ASP A 201 -14.16 2.66 -1.47
N HIS A 202 -12.95 3.11 -1.24
CA HIS A 202 -12.33 3.09 0.09
C HIS A 202 -13.13 3.84 1.18
N ALA A 203 -13.84 4.90 0.84
CA ALA A 203 -14.66 5.67 1.78
C ALA A 203 -16.00 4.98 2.06
N GLY A 204 -16.69 4.54 1.00
CA GLY A 204 -17.95 3.82 1.07
C GLY A 204 -17.82 2.46 1.75
N ARG A 205 -16.73 1.71 1.49
CA ARG A 205 -16.43 0.46 2.22
C ARG A 205 -16.32 0.70 3.72
N ARG A 206 -15.60 1.74 4.16
CA ARG A 206 -15.50 2.06 5.60
C ARG A 206 -16.86 2.38 6.23
N ALA A 207 -17.74 3.05 5.51
CA ALA A 207 -19.12 3.29 5.97
C ALA A 207 -19.92 1.98 6.03
N ALA A 208 -19.84 1.17 4.98
CA ALA A 208 -20.49 -0.14 4.91
C ALA A 208 -20.00 -1.09 6.00
N ASP A 209 -18.70 -1.16 6.27
CA ASP A 209 -18.12 -2.00 7.33
C ASP A 209 -18.65 -1.60 8.72
N LYS A 210 -18.76 -0.31 9.02
CA LYS A 210 -19.33 0.15 10.28
C LYS A 210 -20.82 -0.18 10.43
N LEU A 211 -21.58 -0.06 9.34
CA LEU A 211 -22.99 -0.46 9.32
C LEU A 211 -23.12 -1.98 9.48
N TYR A 212 -22.28 -2.76 8.80
CA TYR A 212 -22.23 -4.21 8.96
C TYR A 212 -21.89 -4.63 10.39
N GLN A 213 -20.86 -4.02 11.00
CA GLN A 213 -20.49 -4.30 12.40
C GLN A 213 -21.65 -4.01 13.37
N ALA A 214 -22.44 -2.97 13.09
CA ALA A 214 -23.59 -2.61 13.91
C ALA A 214 -24.81 -3.51 13.68
N PHE A 215 -25.00 -4.07 12.47
CA PHE A 215 -26.17 -4.82 12.02
C PHE A 215 -25.82 -6.06 11.18
N PRO A 216 -24.97 -6.99 11.63
CA PRO A 216 -24.37 -8.04 10.78
C PRO A 216 -25.44 -8.97 10.16
N ASP A 217 -26.52 -9.26 10.87
CA ASP A 217 -27.55 -10.19 10.41
C ASP A 217 -28.53 -9.60 9.40
N LYS A 218 -28.55 -8.25 9.28
CA LYS A 218 -29.54 -7.51 8.51
C LYS A 218 -28.96 -6.72 7.34
N PHE A 219 -27.62 -6.68 7.21
CA PHE A 219 -26.95 -5.79 6.28
C PHE A 219 -26.69 -6.43 4.93
N TRP A 220 -27.09 -5.74 3.90
CA TRP A 220 -27.00 -6.13 2.50
C TRP A 220 -26.48 -4.96 1.66
N TYR A 221 -26.07 -5.21 0.44
CA TYR A 221 -25.67 -4.14 -0.48
C TYR A 221 -26.26 -4.35 -1.89
N VAL A 222 -26.36 -3.26 -2.66
CA VAL A 222 -26.79 -3.26 -4.05
C VAL A 222 -25.55 -3.28 -4.94
N PRO A 223 -25.33 -4.32 -5.77
CA PRO A 223 -24.22 -4.33 -6.72
C PRO A 223 -24.51 -3.35 -7.86
N MET A 224 -23.77 -2.22 -7.88
CA MET A 224 -23.85 -1.21 -8.95
C MET A 224 -22.67 -1.38 -9.90
N SER A 225 -22.92 -1.84 -11.12
CA SER A 225 -21.86 -2.17 -12.09
C SER A 225 -21.75 -1.19 -13.27
N LYS A 226 -22.76 -0.36 -13.51
CA LYS A 226 -22.86 0.47 -14.72
C LYS A 226 -22.55 1.94 -14.45
N HIS A 227 -23.02 2.45 -13.34
CA HIS A 227 -22.82 3.83 -12.89
C HIS A 227 -22.41 3.82 -11.42
N LYS A 228 -21.80 4.91 -10.99
CA LYS A 228 -21.25 5.08 -9.64
C LYS A 228 -22.31 5.16 -8.55
N ASP A 229 -23.34 5.96 -8.80
CA ASP A 229 -24.35 6.31 -7.82
C ASP A 229 -25.76 6.30 -8.42
N ALA A 230 -26.77 6.33 -7.56
CA ALA A 230 -28.17 6.23 -7.98
C ALA A 230 -28.62 7.44 -8.82
N ASN A 231 -28.04 8.62 -8.61
CA ASN A 231 -28.39 9.78 -9.41
C ASN A 231 -27.80 9.69 -10.82
N ASP A 232 -26.63 9.13 -10.99
CA ASP A 232 -26.05 8.86 -12.32
C ASP A 232 -26.90 7.86 -13.10
N PHE A 233 -27.44 6.81 -12.47
CA PHE A 233 -28.40 5.90 -13.09
C PHE A 233 -29.68 6.61 -13.53
N LEU A 234 -30.19 7.52 -12.70
CA LEU A 234 -31.41 8.28 -13.03
C LEU A 234 -31.17 9.20 -14.23
N GLN A 235 -30.10 9.99 -14.22
CA GLN A 235 -29.78 10.92 -15.29
C GLN A 235 -29.46 10.23 -16.63
N ALA A 236 -28.85 9.04 -16.57
CA ALA A 236 -28.56 8.23 -17.76
C ALA A 236 -29.79 7.50 -18.34
N GLY A 237 -30.91 7.48 -17.62
CA GLY A 237 -32.11 6.72 -18.02
C GLY A 237 -32.00 5.22 -17.73
N ASP A 238 -31.00 4.77 -17.01
CA ASP A 238 -30.72 3.38 -16.67
C ASP A 238 -31.36 2.94 -15.34
N GLY A 239 -32.33 3.66 -14.83
CA GLY A 239 -33.00 3.37 -13.56
C GLY A 239 -33.59 1.97 -13.45
N LYS A 240 -33.97 1.34 -14.57
CA LYS A 240 -34.46 -0.05 -14.56
C LYS A 240 -33.39 -1.04 -14.10
N ASP A 241 -32.14 -0.85 -14.51
CA ASP A 241 -31.02 -1.72 -14.14
C ASP A 241 -30.77 -1.65 -12.64
N LEU A 242 -30.74 -0.43 -12.09
CA LEU A 242 -30.58 -0.22 -10.64
C LEU A 242 -31.77 -0.76 -9.85
N MET A 243 -32.99 -0.59 -10.35
CA MET A 243 -34.20 -1.18 -9.73
C MET A 243 -34.10 -2.70 -9.61
N TRP A 244 -33.63 -3.38 -10.65
CA TRP A 244 -33.47 -4.83 -10.60
C TRP A 244 -32.35 -5.24 -9.63
N ALA A 245 -31.22 -4.55 -9.61
CA ALA A 245 -30.15 -4.80 -8.66
C ALA A 245 -30.62 -4.58 -7.22
N ALA A 246 -31.33 -3.48 -6.94
CA ALA A 246 -31.84 -3.17 -5.62
C ALA A 246 -32.91 -4.18 -5.12
N LYS A 247 -33.71 -4.75 -6.03
CA LYS A 247 -34.66 -5.82 -5.66
C LYS A 247 -33.99 -7.14 -5.30
N LYS A 248 -32.74 -7.36 -5.75
CA LYS A 248 -31.92 -8.54 -5.48
C LYS A 248 -30.60 -8.15 -4.82
N PRO A 249 -30.65 -7.55 -3.61
CA PRO A 249 -29.44 -7.18 -2.90
C PRO A 249 -28.62 -8.41 -2.55
N MET A 250 -27.31 -8.23 -2.44
CA MET A 250 -26.38 -9.27 -2.04
C MET A 250 -26.01 -9.11 -0.56
N ARG A 251 -25.67 -10.22 0.10
CA ARG A 251 -25.10 -10.15 1.45
C ARG A 251 -23.79 -9.38 1.38
N TYR A 252 -23.63 -8.41 2.28
CA TYR A 252 -22.39 -7.69 2.39
C TYR A 252 -21.33 -8.61 3.04
N SER A 253 -20.15 -8.59 2.47
CA SER A 253 -18.97 -9.24 3.02
C SER A 253 -17.88 -8.17 3.22
N PRO A 254 -17.34 -8.00 4.45
CA PRO A 254 -16.17 -7.15 4.64
C PRO A 254 -15.00 -7.58 3.76
N GLU A 255 -14.11 -6.66 3.46
CA GLU A 255 -12.99 -6.85 2.50
C GLU A 255 -12.14 -8.10 2.81
N ASN A 256 -12.05 -8.47 4.09
CA ASN A 256 -11.27 -9.63 4.53
C ASN A 256 -12.04 -10.97 4.50
N PHE A 257 -13.30 -10.97 4.05
CA PHE A 257 -14.14 -12.17 4.02
C PHE A 257 -14.56 -12.50 2.59
N PHE A 258 -14.07 -13.59 2.06
CA PHE A 258 -14.44 -14.14 0.76
C PHE A 258 -15.49 -15.22 0.98
N CYS A 259 -16.73 -15.01 0.58
CA CYS A 259 -17.82 -15.94 0.84
C CYS A 259 -18.80 -16.13 -0.33
N SER A 260 -18.72 -15.31 -1.38
CA SER A 260 -19.56 -15.45 -2.54
C SER A 260 -18.87 -16.23 -3.66
N ARG A 261 -19.66 -16.80 -4.59
CA ARG A 261 -19.12 -17.44 -5.79
C ARG A 261 -18.33 -16.45 -6.65
N ASP A 262 -18.75 -15.19 -6.67
CA ASP A 262 -18.09 -14.16 -7.45
C ASP A 262 -16.75 -13.77 -6.81
N ASP A 263 -16.67 -13.70 -5.47
CA ASP A 263 -15.40 -13.50 -4.76
C ASP A 263 -14.41 -14.61 -5.12
N PHE A 264 -14.84 -15.88 -5.06
CA PHE A 264 -13.99 -17.02 -5.41
C PHE A 264 -13.61 -17.01 -6.89
N SER A 265 -14.57 -16.69 -7.78
CA SER A 265 -14.29 -16.62 -9.22
C SER A 265 -13.33 -15.49 -9.56
N ASN A 266 -13.46 -14.33 -8.90
CA ASN A 266 -12.55 -13.21 -9.09
C ASN A 266 -11.16 -13.51 -8.52
N ALA A 267 -11.08 -14.14 -7.36
CA ALA A 267 -9.81 -14.59 -6.78
C ALA A 267 -9.10 -15.62 -7.67
N LEU A 268 -9.85 -16.54 -8.32
CA LEU A 268 -9.30 -17.53 -9.24
C LEU A 268 -8.92 -16.96 -10.62
N ARG A 269 -9.57 -15.90 -11.06
CA ARG A 269 -9.24 -15.19 -12.32
C ARG A 269 -8.14 -14.16 -12.15
N GLY A 270 -7.81 -13.83 -10.91
CA GLY A 270 -6.71 -12.96 -10.57
C GLY A 270 -5.37 -13.52 -11.07
N GLU A 271 -4.33 -12.73 -10.94
CA GLU A 271 -2.97 -13.10 -11.30
C GLU A 271 -2.52 -14.39 -10.59
N ASN A 272 -1.53 -15.07 -11.15
CA ASN A 272 -0.92 -16.23 -10.51
C ASN A 272 -0.61 -15.91 -9.04
N PRO A 273 -0.94 -16.80 -8.08
CA PRO A 273 -0.70 -16.55 -6.66
C PRO A 273 0.78 -16.31 -6.34
N TYR A 274 1.68 -16.69 -7.25
CA TYR A 274 3.12 -16.44 -7.17
C TYR A 274 3.64 -16.00 -8.53
N GLU A 275 4.15 -14.78 -8.58
CA GLU A 275 5.04 -14.34 -9.65
C GLU A 275 6.47 -14.77 -9.32
N TYR A 276 7.23 -15.17 -10.31
CA TYR A 276 8.62 -15.60 -10.14
C TYR A 276 9.44 -15.21 -11.37
N VAL A 277 10.72 -15.00 -11.13
CA VAL A 277 11.70 -14.70 -12.18
C VAL A 277 12.80 -15.74 -12.15
N PRO A 278 13.16 -16.35 -13.29
CA PRO A 278 14.24 -17.33 -13.36
C PRO A 278 15.52 -16.82 -12.68
N THR A 279 16.13 -17.67 -11.87
CA THR A 279 17.37 -17.36 -11.15
C THR A 279 18.60 -17.33 -12.06
N GLY A 280 18.49 -17.93 -13.23
CA GLY A 280 19.60 -18.24 -14.11
C GLY A 280 20.28 -19.56 -13.80
N HIS A 281 19.79 -20.33 -12.80
CA HIS A 281 20.29 -21.68 -12.48
C HIS A 281 19.25 -22.75 -12.80
N SER A 282 19.57 -23.64 -13.74
CA SER A 282 18.63 -24.61 -14.31
C SER A 282 17.99 -25.52 -13.27
N GLY A 283 18.77 -26.10 -12.37
CA GLY A 283 18.28 -27.03 -11.36
C GLY A 283 17.45 -26.35 -10.25
N LEU A 284 17.77 -25.11 -9.87
CA LEU A 284 16.94 -24.34 -8.96
C LEU A 284 15.62 -23.98 -9.62
N ASP A 285 15.65 -23.48 -10.85
CA ASP A 285 14.46 -23.08 -11.59
C ASP A 285 13.51 -24.26 -11.87
N GLU A 286 14.03 -25.48 -12.00
CA GLU A 286 13.22 -26.70 -12.05
C GLU A 286 12.43 -26.92 -10.74
N LYS A 287 13.02 -26.62 -9.57
CA LYS A 287 12.41 -26.85 -8.26
C LYS A 287 11.55 -25.70 -7.78
N ILE A 288 12.07 -24.45 -7.86
CA ILE A 288 11.42 -23.26 -7.29
C ILE A 288 10.83 -22.35 -8.36
N ARG A 289 10.96 -22.68 -9.64
CA ARG A 289 10.55 -21.92 -10.83
C ARG A 289 11.21 -20.55 -10.96
N GLY A 290 12.08 -20.18 -10.04
CA GLY A 290 12.74 -18.88 -9.96
C GLY A 290 12.58 -18.20 -8.61
N MET A 291 13.14 -17.00 -8.47
CA MET A 291 12.93 -16.17 -7.28
C MET A 291 11.48 -15.66 -7.24
N VAL A 292 10.79 -15.97 -6.16
CA VAL A 292 9.36 -15.68 -5.99
C VAL A 292 9.17 -14.25 -5.47
N LYS A 293 8.19 -13.53 -6.02
CA LYS A 293 7.67 -12.29 -5.46
C LYS A 293 6.56 -12.57 -4.44
N GLY A 294 6.23 -11.56 -3.65
CA GLY A 294 5.22 -11.67 -2.59
C GLY A 294 5.69 -12.46 -1.37
N GLY A 295 7.01 -12.62 -1.18
CA GLY A 295 7.53 -13.36 -0.04
C GLY A 295 9.04 -13.29 0.16
N LEU A 296 9.50 -14.00 1.20
CA LEU A 296 10.91 -14.07 1.55
C LEU A 296 11.55 -15.35 1.02
N THR A 297 12.72 -15.22 0.42
CA THR A 297 13.67 -16.31 0.14
C THR A 297 14.83 -16.22 1.11
N PHE A 298 15.15 -17.30 1.78
CA PHE A 298 16.21 -17.36 2.77
C PHE A 298 17.33 -18.30 2.31
N ILE A 299 18.55 -17.77 2.21
CA ILE A 299 19.73 -18.55 1.78
C ILE A 299 20.61 -18.81 2.99
N LYS A 300 20.86 -20.08 3.26
CA LYS A 300 21.70 -20.57 4.38
C LYS A 300 23.06 -21.00 3.87
N ALA A 301 24.11 -20.45 4.47
CA ALA A 301 25.48 -20.76 4.07
C ALA A 301 26.41 -20.91 5.27
N PRO A 302 27.17 -22.00 5.35
CA PRO A 302 28.26 -22.09 6.30
C PRO A 302 29.33 -21.00 6.08
N ARG A 303 30.19 -20.79 7.08
CA ARG A 303 31.28 -19.85 6.95
C ARG A 303 32.29 -20.34 5.88
N GLY A 304 32.75 -19.41 5.05
CA GLY A 304 33.77 -19.73 4.04
C GLY A 304 33.26 -20.38 2.76
N THR A 305 31.94 -20.63 2.63
CA THR A 305 31.35 -21.28 1.44
C THR A 305 31.11 -20.36 0.24
N GLY A 306 31.57 -19.10 0.29
CA GLY A 306 31.40 -18.19 -0.84
C GLY A 306 30.01 -17.52 -0.94
N LYS A 307 29.35 -17.28 0.21
CA LYS A 307 28.02 -16.66 0.28
C LYS A 307 27.83 -15.47 -0.64
N THR A 308 28.74 -14.51 -0.57
CA THR A 308 28.67 -13.27 -1.32
C THR A 308 28.73 -13.50 -2.83
N GLU A 309 29.52 -14.50 -3.27
CA GLU A 309 29.53 -14.88 -4.69
C GLU A 309 28.23 -15.55 -5.14
N VAL A 310 27.62 -16.36 -4.30
CA VAL A 310 26.32 -16.97 -4.60
C VAL A 310 25.23 -15.88 -4.71
N ILE A 311 25.26 -14.86 -3.85
CA ILE A 311 24.34 -13.71 -3.99
C ILE A 311 24.56 -13.02 -5.33
N ARG A 312 25.78 -12.69 -5.69
CA ARG A 312 26.10 -12.06 -6.98
C ARG A 312 25.66 -12.86 -8.18
N TYR A 313 25.82 -14.18 -8.09
CA TYR A 313 25.32 -15.09 -9.10
C TYR A 313 23.80 -14.92 -9.30
N PHE A 314 23.03 -14.84 -8.21
CA PHE A 314 21.59 -14.60 -8.30
C PHE A 314 21.24 -13.18 -8.71
N GLU A 315 21.94 -12.16 -8.23
CA GLU A 315 21.76 -10.77 -8.62
C GLU A 315 21.94 -10.58 -10.11
N THR A 316 23.04 -11.08 -10.65
CA THR A 316 23.36 -11.00 -12.08
C THR A 316 22.43 -11.88 -12.92
N GLY A 317 22.08 -13.08 -12.44
CA GLY A 317 21.12 -13.96 -13.10
C GLY A 317 19.72 -13.34 -13.20
N LEU A 318 19.23 -12.72 -12.14
CA LEU A 318 17.95 -12.00 -12.17
C LEU A 318 17.97 -10.83 -13.13
N LEU A 319 19.07 -10.08 -13.20
CA LEU A 319 19.21 -8.94 -14.12
C LEU A 319 19.27 -9.33 -15.61
N GLN A 320 19.42 -10.63 -15.94
CA GLN A 320 19.24 -11.08 -17.32
C GLN A 320 17.78 -11.04 -17.79
N ASN A 321 16.85 -10.94 -16.85
CA ASN A 321 15.42 -10.89 -17.17
C ASN A 321 14.97 -9.43 -17.40
N GLU A 322 14.18 -9.22 -18.45
CA GLU A 322 13.64 -7.90 -18.77
C GLU A 322 12.71 -7.37 -17.67
N GLY A 323 12.81 -6.09 -17.36
CA GLY A 323 11.99 -5.42 -16.36
C GLY A 323 12.35 -5.72 -14.91
N VAL A 324 13.39 -6.54 -14.66
CA VAL A 324 13.86 -6.78 -13.30
C VAL A 324 14.71 -5.60 -12.83
N LYS A 325 14.39 -5.13 -11.62
CA LYS A 325 15.13 -4.12 -10.88
C LYS A 325 15.44 -4.63 -9.48
N ILE A 326 16.69 -4.56 -9.08
CA ILE A 326 17.15 -5.06 -7.79
C ILE A 326 17.62 -3.93 -6.87
N ALA A 327 17.39 -4.06 -5.59
CA ALA A 327 17.98 -3.19 -4.58
C ALA A 327 18.84 -4.02 -3.62
N LEU A 328 20.06 -3.55 -3.39
CA LEU A 328 21.12 -4.30 -2.72
C LEU A 328 21.52 -3.60 -1.42
N LEU A 329 21.49 -4.33 -0.33
CA LEU A 329 22.08 -3.96 0.96
C LEU A 329 23.24 -4.93 1.27
N HIS A 330 24.45 -4.56 0.88
CA HIS A 330 25.68 -5.29 1.19
C HIS A 330 26.38 -4.63 2.38
N MET A 331 26.18 -5.17 3.58
CA MET A 331 26.65 -4.55 4.82
C MET A 331 28.13 -4.78 5.11
N GLU A 332 28.81 -5.61 4.36
CA GLU A 332 30.24 -5.95 4.55
C GLU A 332 31.13 -5.43 3.43
N GLU A 333 30.56 -4.87 2.39
CA GLU A 333 31.32 -4.44 1.22
C GLU A 333 31.10 -2.97 0.87
N MET A 334 32.11 -2.40 0.23
CA MET A 334 31.96 -1.07 -0.37
C MET A 334 31.19 -1.18 -1.69
N LYS A 335 30.45 -0.15 -2.05
CA LYS A 335 29.72 -0.05 -3.35
C LYS A 335 30.62 -0.34 -4.55
N SER A 336 31.86 0.15 -4.52
CA SER A 336 32.83 -0.09 -5.58
C SER A 336 33.19 -1.57 -5.73
N THR A 337 33.26 -2.32 -4.64
CA THR A 337 33.51 -3.78 -4.67
C THR A 337 32.34 -4.50 -5.32
N THR A 338 31.11 -4.17 -4.92
CA THR A 338 29.88 -4.71 -5.51
C THR A 338 29.84 -4.45 -7.03
N LEU A 339 30.03 -3.19 -7.45
CA LEU A 339 29.96 -2.82 -8.88
C LEU A 339 31.05 -3.51 -9.71
N ARG A 340 32.28 -3.58 -9.21
CA ARG A 340 33.37 -4.30 -9.91
C ARG A 340 33.11 -5.80 -10.01
N ALA A 341 32.52 -6.38 -8.97
CA ALA A 341 32.16 -7.79 -9.02
C ALA A 341 31.04 -8.05 -10.04
N MET A 342 30.06 -7.17 -10.16
CA MET A 342 29.04 -7.24 -11.21
C MET A 342 29.66 -7.06 -12.61
N ALA A 343 30.55 -6.07 -12.76
CA ALA A 343 31.29 -5.90 -14.03
C ALA A 343 32.12 -7.13 -14.42
N THR A 344 32.65 -7.89 -13.43
CA THR A 344 33.33 -9.16 -13.66
C THR A 344 32.42 -10.17 -14.36
N TYR A 345 31.15 -10.28 -13.96
CA TYR A 345 30.17 -11.15 -14.62
C TYR A 345 29.85 -10.67 -16.05
N GLU A 346 29.74 -9.37 -16.26
CA GLU A 346 29.44 -8.81 -17.59
C GLU A 346 30.59 -9.00 -18.58
N LEU A 347 31.83 -8.81 -18.10
CA LEU A 347 33.04 -8.93 -18.93
C LEU A 347 33.53 -10.38 -19.06
N GLY A 348 32.99 -11.30 -18.26
CA GLY A 348 33.44 -12.68 -18.23
C GLY A 348 34.91 -12.84 -17.77
N SER A 349 35.44 -11.88 -17.02
CA SER A 349 36.85 -11.83 -16.63
C SER A 349 37.03 -11.08 -15.32
N ASN A 350 38.02 -11.48 -14.52
CA ASN A 350 38.29 -10.82 -13.25
C ASN A 350 38.75 -9.37 -13.41
N VAL A 351 37.90 -8.43 -12.97
CA VAL A 351 38.19 -6.97 -12.95
C VAL A 351 37.93 -6.38 -11.55
N ARG A 352 38.02 -7.20 -10.51
CA ARG A 352 37.66 -6.83 -9.13
C ARG A 352 38.57 -5.76 -8.52
N THR A 353 39.85 -5.76 -8.93
CA THR A 353 40.79 -4.68 -8.59
C THR A 353 41.27 -3.96 -9.84
N HIS A 354 41.94 -2.82 -9.70
CA HIS A 354 42.58 -2.14 -10.82
C HIS A 354 43.67 -3.02 -11.44
N GLU A 355 44.47 -3.68 -10.60
CA GLU A 355 45.56 -4.55 -11.04
C GLU A 355 45.04 -5.78 -11.81
N ASP A 356 43.91 -6.37 -11.34
CA ASP A 356 43.30 -7.51 -12.06
C ASP A 356 42.76 -7.06 -13.43
N ALA A 357 42.09 -5.92 -13.51
CA ALA A 357 41.59 -5.37 -14.76
C ALA A 357 42.73 -5.13 -15.77
N GLU A 358 43.81 -4.46 -15.33
CA GLU A 358 44.99 -4.22 -16.18
C GLU A 358 45.66 -5.53 -16.62
N ARG A 359 45.81 -6.49 -15.72
CA ARG A 359 46.37 -7.82 -16.00
C ARG A 359 45.55 -8.56 -17.06
N ASN A 360 44.25 -8.42 -17.03
CA ASN A 360 43.32 -9.04 -17.96
C ASN A 360 43.02 -8.20 -19.19
N GLY A 361 43.72 -7.08 -19.36
CA GLY A 361 43.68 -6.23 -20.57
C GLY A 361 42.51 -5.26 -20.64
N PHE A 362 41.85 -4.97 -19.52
CA PHE A 362 40.74 -4.03 -19.44
C PHE A 362 41.18 -2.66 -18.93
N THR A 363 40.71 -1.62 -19.60
CA THR A 363 40.86 -0.25 -19.12
C THR A 363 39.78 0.09 -18.08
N PHE A 364 40.00 1.18 -17.32
CA PHE A 364 39.01 1.69 -16.40
C PHE A 364 37.67 1.99 -17.10
N ASP A 365 37.71 2.60 -18.27
CA ASP A 365 36.50 2.97 -19.04
C ASP A 365 35.68 1.75 -19.45
N GLN A 366 36.32 0.63 -19.80
CA GLN A 366 35.63 -0.61 -20.12
C GLN A 366 34.97 -1.23 -18.88
N VAL A 367 35.62 -1.18 -17.72
CA VAL A 367 35.04 -1.67 -16.45
C VAL A 367 33.89 -0.77 -16.03
N ASP A 368 34.02 0.55 -16.20
CA ASP A 368 32.96 1.51 -15.89
C ASP A 368 31.76 1.32 -16.82
N GLU A 369 31.96 1.14 -18.11
CA GLU A 369 30.92 0.84 -19.08
C GLU A 369 30.17 -0.46 -18.72
N ALA A 370 30.90 -1.52 -18.38
CA ALA A 370 30.31 -2.80 -17.97
C ALA A 370 29.49 -2.67 -16.68
N ALA A 371 30.02 -1.95 -15.69
CA ALA A 371 29.31 -1.69 -14.44
C ALA A 371 28.03 -0.86 -14.69
N ASN A 372 28.12 0.18 -15.51
CA ASN A 372 26.97 1.01 -15.86
C ASN A 372 25.92 0.25 -16.69
N LYS A 373 26.33 -0.68 -17.54
CA LYS A 373 25.42 -1.53 -18.32
C LYS A 373 24.57 -2.42 -17.40
N ILE A 374 25.18 -3.04 -16.37
CA ILE A 374 24.45 -3.84 -15.40
C ILE A 374 23.60 -2.97 -14.47
N ALA A 375 24.19 -1.88 -13.96
CA ALA A 375 23.49 -0.97 -13.08
C ALA A 375 22.33 -0.26 -13.80
N ASP A 376 22.49 -0.06 -15.12
CA ASP A 376 21.56 0.69 -15.97
C ASP A 376 21.03 1.93 -15.25
N SER A 377 21.94 2.86 -14.99
CA SER A 377 21.67 4.02 -14.12
C SER A 377 20.54 4.93 -14.66
N GLU A 378 20.25 4.88 -15.97
CA GLU A 378 19.14 5.62 -16.58
C GLU A 378 17.78 5.02 -16.18
N ASN A 379 17.71 3.69 -16.05
CA ASN A 379 16.47 2.96 -15.71
C ASN A 379 16.44 2.50 -14.26
N ASN A 380 17.46 2.79 -13.44
CA ASN A 380 17.62 2.36 -12.06
C ASN A 380 17.44 0.83 -11.90
N ARG A 381 18.09 0.03 -12.74
CA ARG A 381 17.97 -1.44 -12.65
C ARG A 381 18.66 -2.01 -11.43
N THR A 382 19.75 -1.40 -10.98
CA THR A 382 20.43 -1.75 -9.73
C THR A 382 20.50 -0.55 -8.81
N ILE A 383 19.96 -0.70 -7.62
CA ILE A 383 19.95 0.31 -6.55
C ILE A 383 20.80 -0.22 -5.41
N ILE A 384 21.84 0.51 -5.01
CA ILE A 384 22.65 0.15 -3.84
C ILE A 384 22.34 1.14 -2.73
N PHE A 385 21.89 0.64 -1.59
CA PHE A 385 21.66 1.46 -0.40
C PHE A 385 22.47 0.96 0.80
N GLU A 386 22.69 1.83 1.76
CA GLU A 386 23.50 1.55 2.95
C GLU A 386 22.71 1.92 4.20
N MET A 387 22.82 1.08 5.22
CA MET A 387 22.36 1.42 6.56
C MET A 387 23.53 1.98 7.38
N GLN A 388 23.26 3.03 8.13
CA GLN A 388 24.25 3.67 9.00
C GLN A 388 24.33 2.95 10.35
N SER A 389 25.45 3.14 11.06
CA SER A 389 25.67 2.48 12.36
C SER A 389 24.68 2.88 13.46
N HIS A 390 23.93 3.95 13.26
CA HIS A 390 22.91 4.46 14.19
C HIS A 390 21.47 4.12 13.78
N ASP A 391 21.27 3.49 12.60
CA ASP A 391 19.95 3.09 12.13
C ASP A 391 19.41 1.93 12.98
N ASP A 392 18.09 1.90 13.16
CA ASP A 392 17.41 0.74 13.73
C ASP A 392 17.25 -0.34 12.65
N PRO A 393 17.45 -1.64 12.97
CA PRO A 393 17.18 -2.72 12.00
C PRO A 393 15.81 -2.64 11.33
N LEU A 394 14.81 -2.08 12.00
CA LEU A 394 13.46 -1.90 11.44
C LEU A 394 13.38 -0.79 10.37
N ASP A 395 14.36 0.11 10.30
CA ASP A 395 14.43 1.12 9.24
C ASP A 395 14.61 0.48 7.86
N LEU A 396 15.09 -0.77 7.80
CA LEU A 396 15.13 -1.55 6.57
C LEU A 396 13.75 -1.66 5.88
N LEU A 397 12.66 -1.62 6.63
CA LEU A 397 11.30 -1.61 6.08
C LEU A 397 11.04 -0.34 5.26
N GLU A 398 11.46 0.82 5.76
CA GLU A 398 11.32 2.10 5.08
C GLU A 398 12.27 2.22 3.87
N TYR A 399 13.52 1.75 4.02
CA TYR A 399 14.45 1.67 2.89
C TYR A 399 13.90 0.77 1.77
N THR A 400 13.34 -0.39 2.14
CA THR A 400 12.68 -1.31 1.19
C THR A 400 11.49 -0.62 0.51
N ARG A 401 10.60 0.03 1.28
CA ARG A 401 9.46 0.76 0.73
C ARG A 401 9.92 1.85 -0.23
N THR A 402 10.95 2.61 0.12
CA THR A 402 11.53 3.65 -0.73
C THR A 402 12.13 3.07 -2.01
N ALA A 403 12.89 1.98 -1.92
CA ALA A 403 13.46 1.32 -3.10
C ALA A 403 12.37 0.87 -4.09
N VAL A 404 11.24 0.40 -3.58
CA VAL A 404 10.11 -0.04 -4.41
C VAL A 404 9.32 1.14 -4.96
N THR A 405 8.89 2.08 -4.11
CA THR A 405 7.95 3.13 -4.53
C THR A 405 8.61 4.24 -5.34
N SER A 406 9.88 4.57 -5.03
CA SER A 406 10.60 5.67 -5.70
C SER A 406 11.44 5.20 -6.88
N PHE A 407 11.98 3.98 -6.84
CA PHE A 407 12.90 3.48 -7.86
C PHE A 407 12.36 2.26 -8.63
N GLY A 408 11.28 1.63 -8.14
CA GLY A 408 10.62 0.52 -8.81
C GLY A 408 11.32 -0.83 -8.62
N ALA A 409 12.12 -0.99 -7.56
CA ALA A 409 12.74 -2.27 -7.24
C ALA A 409 11.68 -3.37 -7.05
N ASN A 410 11.92 -4.53 -7.64
CA ASN A 410 11.04 -5.70 -7.46
C ASN A 410 11.73 -6.88 -6.76
N TYR A 411 13.03 -6.76 -6.52
CA TYR A 411 13.78 -7.65 -5.63
C TYR A 411 14.70 -6.86 -4.69
N ILE A 412 14.76 -7.30 -3.44
CA ILE A 412 15.62 -6.72 -2.41
C ILE A 412 16.58 -7.80 -1.91
N PHE A 413 17.88 -7.56 -1.95
CA PHE A 413 18.89 -8.46 -1.42
C PHE A 413 19.53 -7.88 -0.16
N VAL A 414 19.68 -8.71 0.87
CA VAL A 414 20.28 -8.32 2.15
C VAL A 414 21.40 -9.29 2.52
N ASP A 415 22.65 -8.85 2.37
CA ASP A 415 23.87 -9.59 2.74
C ASP A 415 24.61 -8.86 3.87
N HIS A 416 24.66 -9.40 5.07
CA HIS A 416 23.94 -10.54 5.60
C HIS A 416 23.18 -10.15 6.89
N VAL A 417 22.15 -10.89 7.17
CA VAL A 417 21.17 -10.60 8.23
C VAL A 417 21.77 -10.43 9.62
N GLN A 418 22.84 -11.14 9.96
CA GLN A 418 23.47 -11.04 11.27
C GLN A 418 24.03 -9.63 11.57
N ARG A 419 24.39 -8.88 10.53
CA ARG A 419 24.86 -7.48 10.73
C ARG A 419 23.74 -6.58 11.22
N LEU A 420 22.50 -6.82 10.78
CA LEU A 420 21.32 -6.12 11.32
C LEU A 420 21.15 -6.36 12.83
N ALA A 421 21.46 -7.59 13.30
CA ALA A 421 21.40 -7.88 14.73
C ALA A 421 22.37 -7.04 15.56
N TYR A 422 23.53 -6.69 14.99
CA TYR A 422 24.54 -5.87 15.67
C TYR A 422 24.21 -4.37 15.68
N LEU A 423 23.34 -3.88 14.82
CA LEU A 423 22.84 -2.50 14.87
C LEU A 423 21.86 -2.31 16.04
N SER A 424 21.25 -3.39 16.53
CA SER A 424 20.39 -3.35 17.71
C SER A 424 21.23 -3.17 18.98
N ASN A 425 21.10 -2.07 19.68
CA ASN A 425 21.78 -1.79 20.95
C ASN A 425 21.26 -2.60 22.15
N SER A 426 20.44 -3.64 21.94
CA SER A 426 19.61 -4.30 22.97
C SER A 426 20.17 -5.63 23.50
N GLY A 427 21.42 -5.99 23.23
CA GLY A 427 21.98 -7.30 23.62
C GLY A 427 21.39 -8.48 22.82
N VAL A 428 21.73 -9.72 23.21
CA VAL A 428 21.39 -10.95 22.43
C VAL A 428 19.90 -11.17 22.32
N ASP A 429 19.17 -11.04 23.40
CA ASP A 429 17.69 -11.28 23.43
C ASP A 429 16.95 -10.19 22.66
N GLY A 430 17.40 -8.95 22.75
CA GLY A 430 16.85 -7.85 21.99
C GLY A 430 17.09 -7.98 20.50
N ALA A 431 18.29 -8.41 20.09
CA ALA A 431 18.63 -8.66 18.69
C ALA A 431 17.71 -9.75 18.07
N THR A 432 17.48 -10.83 18.79
CA THR A 432 16.57 -11.91 18.34
C THR A 432 15.13 -11.41 18.20
N SER A 433 14.63 -10.64 19.18
CA SER A 433 13.29 -10.07 19.14
C SER A 433 13.12 -9.08 17.99
N THR A 434 14.12 -8.24 17.74
CA THR A 434 14.11 -7.26 16.64
C THR A 434 14.10 -7.96 15.28
N LEU A 435 14.95 -8.99 15.08
CA LEU A 435 14.95 -9.76 13.84
C LEU A 435 13.66 -10.56 13.63
N THR A 436 13.04 -11.04 14.71
CA THR A 436 11.71 -11.68 14.63
C THR A 436 10.64 -10.70 14.14
N THR A 437 10.63 -9.51 14.71
CA THR A 437 9.71 -8.44 14.30
C THR A 437 9.98 -8.00 12.86
N LEU A 438 11.23 -7.83 12.49
CA LEU A 438 11.65 -7.49 11.13
C LEU A 438 11.18 -8.55 10.12
N GLY A 439 11.39 -9.83 10.42
CA GLY A 439 10.99 -10.95 9.55
C GLY A 439 9.51 -10.96 9.24
N SER A 440 8.70 -10.89 10.28
CA SER A 440 7.24 -10.89 10.13
C SER A 440 6.73 -9.66 9.36
N ARG A 441 7.24 -8.46 9.68
CA ARG A 441 6.87 -7.22 8.97
C ARG A 441 7.39 -7.20 7.53
N MET A 442 8.59 -7.72 7.29
CA MET A 442 9.16 -7.79 5.94
C MET A 442 8.39 -8.79 5.06
N ALA A 443 7.96 -9.92 5.62
CA ALA A 443 7.11 -10.88 4.91
C ALA A 443 5.75 -10.25 4.53
N GLN A 444 5.16 -9.47 5.44
CA GLN A 444 3.94 -8.71 5.16
C GLN A 444 4.19 -7.66 4.07
N LEU A 445 5.26 -6.88 4.19
CA LEU A 445 5.63 -5.84 3.22
C LEU A 445 5.91 -6.42 1.83
N ALA A 446 6.62 -7.55 1.76
CA ALA A 446 6.90 -8.25 0.51
C ALA A 446 5.61 -8.68 -0.20
N LYS A 447 4.63 -9.17 0.55
CA LYS A 447 3.30 -9.53 0.03
C LYS A 447 2.49 -8.31 -0.39
N GLU A 448 2.49 -7.24 0.42
CA GLU A 448 1.77 -5.98 0.15
C GLU A 448 2.26 -5.31 -1.14
N LEU A 449 3.58 -5.25 -1.33
CA LEU A 449 4.22 -4.60 -2.48
C LEU A 449 4.49 -5.55 -3.66
N ASN A 450 4.15 -6.83 -3.53
CA ASN A 450 4.43 -7.89 -4.51
C ASN A 450 5.90 -7.93 -4.96
N ILE A 451 6.83 -7.94 -4.00
CA ILE A 451 8.27 -7.99 -4.22
C ILE A 451 8.90 -9.27 -3.68
N GLY A 452 10.04 -9.68 -4.24
CA GLY A 452 10.89 -10.72 -3.67
C GLY A 452 11.92 -10.12 -2.72
N VAL A 453 12.05 -10.68 -1.52
CA VAL A 453 13.12 -10.29 -0.58
C VAL A 453 14.00 -11.50 -0.32
N VAL A 454 15.30 -11.35 -0.57
CA VAL A 454 16.30 -12.40 -0.42
C VAL A 454 17.19 -12.04 0.76
N PHE A 455 17.08 -12.83 1.81
CA PHE A 455 17.98 -12.76 2.96
C PHE A 455 19.04 -13.83 2.86
N ILE A 456 20.30 -13.47 3.11
CA ILE A 456 21.34 -14.47 3.32
C ILE A 456 21.78 -14.50 4.77
N SER A 457 22.04 -15.68 5.27
CA SER A 457 22.43 -15.90 6.65
C SER A 457 23.57 -16.89 6.76
N GLN A 458 24.49 -16.58 7.63
CA GLN A 458 25.50 -17.54 8.04
C GLN A 458 24.90 -18.55 9.02
N VAL A 459 25.18 -19.84 8.80
CA VAL A 459 24.84 -20.91 9.74
C VAL A 459 26.07 -21.33 10.55
N ASN A 460 25.83 -21.86 11.77
CA ASN A 460 26.84 -22.52 12.57
C ASN A 460 27.15 -23.90 12.01
N ASP A 461 28.17 -24.59 12.56
CA ASP A 461 28.56 -25.95 12.19
C ASP A 461 27.39 -26.97 12.36
N ASP A 462 26.47 -26.70 13.27
CA ASP A 462 25.22 -27.48 13.43
C ASP A 462 24.14 -27.16 12.39
N GLY A 463 24.40 -26.29 11.40
CA GLY A 463 23.44 -25.86 10.39
C GLY A 463 22.35 -24.90 10.87
N ARG A 464 22.48 -24.38 12.11
CA ARG A 464 21.49 -23.45 12.69
C ARG A 464 21.89 -22.00 12.43
N THR A 465 20.89 -21.20 12.10
CA THR A 465 21.07 -19.75 11.93
C THR A 465 21.16 -19.06 13.28
N LYS A 466 22.25 -18.30 13.52
CA LYS A 466 22.38 -17.49 14.71
C LYS A 466 21.53 -16.22 14.57
N TYR A 467 20.61 -15.99 15.50
CA TYR A 467 19.64 -14.85 15.56
C TYR A 467 18.60 -14.80 14.44
N ALA A 468 18.69 -15.59 13.38
CA ALA A 468 17.84 -15.44 12.19
C ALA A 468 16.85 -16.61 11.97
N ALA A 469 16.63 -17.47 12.98
CA ALA A 469 15.70 -18.60 12.89
C ALA A 469 14.26 -18.16 12.54
N SER A 470 13.82 -17.04 13.09
CA SER A 470 12.49 -16.49 12.81
C SER A 470 12.35 -15.99 11.37
N LEU A 471 13.40 -15.44 10.76
CA LEU A 471 13.41 -15.07 9.34
C LEU A 471 13.31 -16.31 8.45
N GLU A 472 13.99 -17.40 8.80
CA GLU A 472 13.88 -18.68 8.12
C GLU A 472 12.45 -19.25 8.22
N GLU A 473 11.81 -19.11 9.39
CA GLU A 473 10.42 -19.54 9.59
C GLU A 473 9.44 -18.77 8.72
N GLU A 474 9.60 -17.47 8.58
CA GLU A 474 8.77 -16.60 7.73
C GLU A 474 9.00 -16.83 6.23
N ALA A 475 10.20 -17.21 5.83
CA ALA A 475 10.52 -17.45 4.43
C ALA A 475 9.62 -18.52 3.80
N ILE A 476 9.25 -18.29 2.53
CA ILE A 476 8.47 -19.26 1.74
C ILE A 476 9.35 -20.23 0.97
N ILE A 477 10.59 -19.82 0.68
CA ILE A 477 11.65 -20.64 0.08
C ILE A 477 12.90 -20.56 0.97
N CYS A 478 13.52 -21.70 1.27
CA CYS A 478 14.84 -21.78 1.89
C CYS A 478 15.78 -22.59 1.02
N ILE A 479 16.93 -22.01 0.73
CA ILE A 479 18.01 -22.63 -0.05
C ILE A 479 19.22 -22.76 0.87
N LYS A 480 19.72 -23.98 1.03
CA LYS A 480 20.98 -24.25 1.69
C LYS A 480 22.07 -24.39 0.64
N ILE A 481 23.22 -23.77 0.87
CA ILE A 481 24.40 -23.98 0.06
C ILE A 481 25.42 -24.85 0.82
N GLU A 482 26.03 -25.79 0.14
CA GLU A 482 27.08 -26.66 0.66
C GLU A 482 28.29 -26.59 -0.25
N ARG A 483 29.48 -26.58 0.34
CA ARG A 483 30.74 -26.60 -0.38
C ARG A 483 31.77 -27.33 0.48
N ASP A 484 32.46 -28.30 -0.11
CA ASP A 484 33.58 -29.01 0.54
C ASP A 484 34.87 -28.20 0.34
N THR A 485 35.14 -27.28 1.26
CA THR A 485 36.34 -26.42 1.21
C THR A 485 37.63 -27.15 1.63
N GLU A 486 37.53 -28.38 2.16
CA GLU A 486 38.65 -29.19 2.62
C GLU A 486 39.01 -30.30 1.61
N SER A 487 38.27 -30.43 0.52
CA SER A 487 38.53 -31.41 -0.52
C SER A 487 39.94 -31.27 -1.11
N GLU A 488 40.64 -32.38 -1.32
CA GLU A 488 41.91 -32.40 -2.06
C GLU A 488 41.71 -32.24 -3.58
N ASP A 489 40.48 -32.47 -4.07
CA ASP A 489 40.09 -32.21 -5.46
C ASP A 489 39.70 -30.73 -5.62
N GLU A 490 40.50 -30.00 -6.41
CA GLU A 490 40.32 -28.55 -6.65
C GLU A 490 38.95 -28.24 -7.26
N ILE A 491 38.41 -29.14 -8.09
CA ILE A 491 37.08 -28.95 -8.71
C ILE A 491 36.01 -29.09 -7.65
N LEU A 492 36.06 -30.10 -6.80
CA LEU A 492 35.12 -30.28 -5.69
C LEU A 492 35.23 -29.13 -4.69
N GLN A 493 36.48 -28.73 -4.37
CA GLN A 493 36.74 -27.57 -3.49
C GLN A 493 36.11 -26.30 -3.99
N ASN A 494 36.01 -26.10 -5.31
CA ASN A 494 35.41 -24.91 -5.93
C ASN A 494 33.94 -25.09 -6.37
N THR A 495 33.33 -26.24 -6.10
CA THR A 495 31.95 -26.52 -6.44
C THR A 495 31.03 -26.25 -5.24
N THR A 496 29.97 -25.53 -5.46
CA THR A 496 28.93 -25.22 -4.46
C THR A 496 27.63 -25.87 -4.87
N ASP A 497 27.08 -26.70 -3.99
CA ASP A 497 25.82 -27.41 -4.18
C ASP A 497 24.65 -26.59 -3.63
N PHE A 498 23.53 -26.56 -4.36
CA PHE A 498 22.26 -25.98 -3.90
C PHE A 498 21.30 -27.06 -3.41
N ILE A 499 20.71 -26.85 -2.25
CA ILE A 499 19.72 -27.73 -1.64
C ILE A 499 18.50 -26.89 -1.26
N VAL A 500 17.34 -27.24 -1.79
CA VAL A 500 16.08 -26.61 -1.42
C VAL A 500 15.53 -27.30 -0.17
N ASP A 501 15.61 -26.63 0.97
CA ASP A 501 15.12 -27.14 2.27
C ASP A 501 13.64 -26.85 2.50
N LYS A 502 13.16 -25.74 1.95
CA LYS A 502 11.77 -25.28 2.08
C LYS A 502 11.28 -24.70 0.78
N ASN A 503 10.09 -25.09 0.38
CA ASN A 503 9.47 -24.62 -0.86
C ASN A 503 7.95 -24.71 -0.71
N ARG A 504 7.37 -23.70 -0.05
CA ARG A 504 5.90 -23.64 0.17
C ARG A 504 5.12 -23.53 -1.13
N PRO A 505 5.55 -22.70 -2.13
CA PRO A 505 4.80 -22.56 -3.38
C PRO A 505 4.70 -23.84 -4.21
N PHE A 506 5.78 -24.63 -4.31
CA PHE A 506 5.88 -25.71 -5.31
C PHE A 506 6.18 -27.09 -4.71
N SER A 507 6.46 -27.16 -3.41
CA SER A 507 6.67 -28.42 -2.64
C SER A 507 7.80 -29.34 -3.13
N LYS A 508 8.67 -28.90 -4.05
CA LYS A 508 9.83 -29.66 -4.52
C LYS A 508 11.05 -29.33 -3.63
N LEU A 509 11.61 -30.35 -2.99
CA LEU A 509 12.75 -30.23 -2.08
C LEU A 509 13.98 -31.00 -2.60
N GLY A 510 15.11 -30.88 -1.88
CA GLY A 510 16.33 -31.62 -2.09
C GLY A 510 17.34 -30.95 -3.02
N ARG A 511 18.36 -31.68 -3.46
CA ARG A 511 19.44 -31.16 -4.31
C ARG A 511 18.88 -30.52 -5.59
N ALA A 512 19.41 -29.36 -5.94
CA ALA A 512 18.97 -28.54 -7.05
C ALA A 512 20.10 -28.16 -8.02
N GLY A 513 21.15 -28.96 -8.05
CA GLY A 513 22.32 -28.73 -8.91
C GLY A 513 23.46 -28.02 -8.17
N SER A 514 24.45 -27.62 -8.93
CA SER A 514 25.70 -27.07 -8.41
C SER A 514 26.23 -25.97 -9.33
N VAL A 515 27.05 -25.09 -8.77
CA VAL A 515 27.83 -24.10 -9.53
C VAL A 515 29.31 -24.24 -9.21
N TYR A 516 30.14 -24.00 -10.20
CA TYR A 516 31.60 -24.00 -10.08
C TYR A 516 32.12 -22.55 -10.03
N TYR A 517 32.98 -22.30 -9.06
CA TYR A 517 33.73 -21.05 -8.98
C TYR A 517 35.03 -21.19 -9.74
N ASP A 518 35.19 -20.47 -10.84
CA ASP A 518 36.43 -20.40 -11.58
C ASP A 518 37.42 -19.44 -10.91
N PRO A 519 38.54 -19.90 -10.38
CA PRO A 519 39.51 -19.04 -9.70
C PRO A 519 40.17 -18.01 -10.63
N VAL A 520 40.16 -18.22 -11.95
CA VAL A 520 40.78 -17.32 -12.93
C VAL A 520 39.85 -16.16 -13.24
N THR A 521 38.62 -16.44 -13.60
CA THR A 521 37.63 -15.41 -13.93
C THR A 521 36.92 -14.85 -12.69
N THR A 522 36.98 -15.58 -11.57
CA THR A 522 36.28 -15.29 -10.31
C THR A 522 34.74 -15.25 -10.46
N ILE A 523 34.21 -16.07 -11.34
CA ILE A 523 32.79 -16.16 -11.67
C ILE A 523 32.24 -17.53 -11.25
N LEU A 524 31.00 -17.56 -10.76
CA LEU A 524 30.22 -18.79 -10.58
C LEU A 524 29.44 -19.11 -11.87
N SER A 525 29.49 -20.35 -12.32
CA SER A 525 28.70 -20.84 -13.46
C SER A 525 28.23 -22.28 -13.24
N GLU A 526 27.23 -22.75 -13.99
CA GLU A 526 26.81 -24.15 -14.00
C GLU A 526 27.80 -25.05 -14.77
N GLU A 527 28.73 -24.46 -15.51
CA GLU A 527 29.75 -25.22 -16.26
C GLU A 527 30.83 -25.70 -15.30
N ILE A 528 30.77 -26.99 -14.96
CA ILE A 528 31.78 -27.65 -14.14
C ILE A 528 32.84 -28.27 -15.07
N PRO A 529 34.15 -28.02 -14.86
CA PRO A 529 35.22 -28.42 -15.77
C PRO A 529 35.31 -29.92 -16.08
N TYR A 530 34.62 -30.75 -15.26
CA TYR A 530 34.51 -32.16 -15.63
C TYR A 530 33.21 -32.78 -15.05
N GLU A 531 32.64 -33.73 -15.83
CA GLU A 531 31.37 -34.36 -15.48
C GLU A 531 31.52 -35.26 -14.23
N ARG A 532 30.68 -34.98 -13.23
CA ARG A 532 30.48 -35.87 -12.05
C ARG A 532 29.74 -37.16 -12.41
N SER A 533 29.95 -37.75 -13.59
CA SER A 533 29.15 -38.86 -14.08
C SER A 533 29.34 -40.21 -13.32
N GLU A 534 30.24 -40.31 -12.32
CA GLU A 534 30.56 -41.59 -11.71
C GLU A 534 30.44 -41.65 -10.16
N ILE A 535 30.00 -40.60 -9.44
CA ILE A 535 30.00 -40.65 -7.95
C ILE A 535 28.60 -40.62 -7.31
N ALA A 536 27.53 -40.67 -8.09
CA ALA A 536 26.15 -40.74 -7.59
C ALA A 536 25.46 -42.05 -8.02
N ALA A 537 25.98 -43.20 -7.58
CA ALA A 537 25.30 -44.50 -7.62
C ALA A 537 25.09 -45.02 -6.18
#